data_5a646c95e6bca6255686e4a7045d62e7
#
_entry.id   5a646c95e6bca6255686e4a7045d62e7
#
_cell.length_a   1.000
_cell.length_b   1.000
_cell.length_c   1.000
_cell.angle_alpha   90.00
_cell.angle_beta   90.00
_cell.angle_gamma   90.00
#
_symmetry.space_group_name_H-M   'P 1'
#
loop_
_entity.id
_entity.type
_entity.pdbx_description
1 polymer ?
#
loop_
_entity_poly.entity_id
_entity_poly.type
_entity_poly.pdbx_seq_one_letter_code
_entity_poly.pdbx_strand_id
1 'polypeptide(L)'
;MIITQDTLIKQIADKEDINVATVREIFKSAEDIIFDHLSSTTPSENTIIKLLDGLSLECNYVPEKEIHTYDDIVCKPRIWSKPKITRYYNRKLNGYFNQ
;
A
#
# COMPACT_ATOMS: atom_id res chain seq x y z
N MET A 1 -0.41 18.26 10.13
CA MET A 1 -1.66 18.20 9.35
C MET A 1 -1.95 16.75 8.99
N ILE A 2 -3.13 16.30 9.29
CA ILE A 2 -3.56 14.93 8.95
C ILE A 2 -4.68 15.02 7.93
N ILE A 3 -4.48 14.35 6.79
CA ILE A 3 -5.51 14.21 5.78
C ILE A 3 -6.01 12.77 5.82
N THR A 4 -7.26 12.59 6.22
CA THR A 4 -7.85 11.26 6.36
C THR A 4 -8.41 10.77 5.02
N GLN A 5 -8.70 9.47 4.95
CA GLN A 5 -9.36 8.91 3.79
C GLN A 5 -10.72 9.60 3.51
N ASP A 6 -11.47 9.90 4.56
CA ASP A 6 -12.75 10.61 4.41
C ASP A 6 -12.58 11.98 3.74
N THR A 7 -11.53 12.72 4.12
CA THR A 7 -11.21 13.99 3.50
C THR A 7 -10.88 13.82 2.01
N LEU A 8 -10.08 12.81 1.68
CA LEU A 8 -9.75 12.51 0.27
C LEU A 8 -11.00 12.15 -0.53
N ILE A 9 -11.88 11.33 0.05
CA ILE A 9 -13.14 10.93 -0.60
C ILE A 9 -13.99 12.16 -0.93
N LYS A 10 -14.13 13.06 0.03
CA LYS A 10 -14.92 14.29 -0.17
C LYS A 10 -14.29 15.20 -1.24
N GLN A 11 -12.98 15.33 -1.23
CA GLN A 11 -12.27 16.13 -2.23
C GLN A 11 -12.40 15.55 -3.65
N ILE A 12 -12.32 14.23 -3.77
CA ILE A 12 -12.50 13.55 -5.05
C ILE A 12 -13.93 13.72 -5.56
N ALA A 13 -14.91 13.53 -4.69
CA ALA A 13 -16.33 13.69 -5.03
C ALA A 13 -16.61 15.10 -5.54
N ASP A 14 -16.05 16.09 -4.88
CA ASP A 14 -16.22 17.49 -5.27
C ASP A 14 -15.53 17.79 -6.61
N LYS A 15 -14.29 17.32 -6.76
CA LYS A 15 -13.51 17.53 -7.97
C LYS A 15 -14.15 16.91 -9.21
N GLU A 16 -14.66 15.70 -9.08
CA GLU A 16 -15.22 14.92 -10.18
C GLU A 16 -16.74 15.05 -10.32
N ASP A 17 -17.38 15.85 -9.45
CA ASP A 17 -18.82 16.01 -9.40
C ASP A 17 -19.56 14.66 -9.30
N ILE A 18 -19.13 13.84 -8.34
CA ILE A 18 -19.65 12.52 -8.08
C ILE A 18 -20.18 12.47 -6.65
N ASN A 19 -21.19 11.64 -6.41
CA ASN A 19 -21.74 11.44 -5.07
C ASN A 19 -20.67 10.87 -4.11
N VAL A 20 -20.56 11.44 -2.92
CA VAL A 20 -19.62 11.01 -1.89
C VAL A 20 -19.80 9.52 -1.57
N ALA A 21 -21.03 9.05 -1.49
CA ALA A 21 -21.30 7.63 -1.20
C ALA A 21 -20.72 6.72 -2.27
N THR A 22 -20.78 7.13 -3.54
CA THR A 22 -20.21 6.37 -4.65
C THR A 22 -18.68 6.28 -4.53
N VAL A 23 -18.02 7.39 -4.23
CA VAL A 23 -16.56 7.42 -4.04
C VAL A 23 -16.16 6.54 -2.86
N ARG A 24 -16.93 6.60 -1.78
CA ARG A 24 -16.68 5.76 -0.59
C ARG A 24 -16.77 4.27 -0.91
N GLU A 25 -17.74 3.86 -1.70
CA GLU A 25 -17.88 2.48 -2.15
C GLU A 25 -16.70 2.04 -3.03
N ILE A 26 -16.22 2.93 -3.90
CA ILE A 26 -15.05 2.66 -4.73
C ILE A 26 -13.82 2.43 -3.86
N PHE A 27 -13.58 3.26 -2.86
CA PHE A 27 -12.46 3.10 -1.93
C PHE A 27 -12.56 1.79 -1.16
N LYS A 28 -13.75 1.43 -0.70
CA LYS A 28 -13.97 0.18 0.01
C LYS A 28 -13.68 -1.03 -0.88
N SER A 29 -14.14 -0.99 -2.12
CA SER A 29 -13.84 -2.05 -3.09
C SER A 29 -12.34 -2.13 -3.37
N ALA A 30 -11.65 -1.00 -3.47
CA ALA A 30 -10.21 -0.97 -3.68
C ALA A 30 -9.47 -1.61 -2.49
N GLU A 31 -9.89 -1.32 -1.26
CA GLU A 31 -9.30 -1.93 -0.07
C GLU A 31 -9.43 -3.46 -0.10
N ASP A 32 -10.62 -3.97 -0.43
CA ASP A 32 -10.87 -5.41 -0.49
C ASP A 32 -10.03 -6.09 -1.57
N ILE A 33 -9.95 -5.48 -2.76
CA ILE A 33 -9.17 -6.01 -3.88
C ILE A 33 -7.67 -6.01 -3.55
N ILE A 34 -7.18 -4.93 -2.96
CA ILE A 34 -5.77 -4.81 -2.55
C ILE A 34 -5.45 -5.89 -1.51
N PHE A 35 -6.31 -6.07 -0.52
CA PHE A 35 -6.14 -7.11 0.50
C PHE A 35 -6.08 -8.50 -0.11
N ASP A 36 -6.97 -8.80 -1.06
CA ASP A 36 -7.00 -10.11 -1.72
C ASP A 36 -5.70 -10.38 -2.48
N HIS A 37 -5.18 -9.38 -3.20
CA HIS A 37 -3.91 -9.54 -3.91
C HIS A 37 -2.73 -9.71 -2.97
N LEU A 38 -2.64 -8.90 -1.91
CA LEU A 38 -1.55 -8.99 -0.96
C LEU A 38 -1.56 -10.32 -0.20
N SER A 39 -2.74 -10.81 0.16
CA SER A 39 -2.88 -12.07 0.89
C SER A 39 -2.58 -13.31 0.04
N SER A 40 -2.54 -13.17 -1.29
CA SER A 40 -2.16 -14.26 -2.19
C SER A 40 -0.66 -14.42 -2.38
N THR A 41 0.16 -13.62 -1.70
CA THR A 41 1.62 -13.72 -1.74
C THR A 41 2.09 -15.09 -1.27
N THR A 42 3.01 -15.71 -2.04
CA THR A 42 3.56 -17.03 -1.74
C THR A 42 5.07 -16.96 -1.58
N PRO A 43 5.72 -18.03 -1.06
CA PRO A 43 7.18 -18.05 -0.94
C PRO A 43 7.90 -17.90 -2.28
N SER A 44 7.28 -18.32 -3.36
CA SER A 44 7.88 -18.29 -4.70
C SER A 44 7.50 -17.06 -5.50
N GLU A 45 6.54 -16.27 -5.04
CA GLU A 45 6.03 -15.14 -5.81
C GLU A 45 5.64 -13.98 -4.90
N ASN A 46 6.40 -12.89 -4.99
CA ASN A 46 6.10 -11.64 -4.31
C ASN A 46 4.97 -10.91 -5.02
N THR A 47 4.23 -10.11 -4.25
CA THR A 47 3.17 -9.27 -4.82
C THR A 47 3.60 -7.81 -4.77
N ILE A 48 3.50 -7.13 -5.91
CA ILE A 48 3.74 -5.69 -6.01
C ILE A 48 2.50 -5.06 -6.62
N ILE A 49 1.87 -4.15 -5.89
CA ILE A 49 0.72 -3.41 -6.38
C ILE A 49 1.14 -1.98 -6.64
N LYS A 50 1.06 -1.56 -7.89
CA LYS A 50 1.30 -0.17 -8.27
C LYS A 50 0.01 0.59 -8.08
N LEU A 51 -0.13 1.26 -6.94
CA LEU A 51 -1.36 1.90 -6.53
C LEU A 51 -1.57 3.24 -7.23
N LEU A 52 -0.55 4.06 -7.24
CA LEU A 52 -0.54 5.36 -7.90
C LEU A 52 0.79 5.50 -8.64
N ASP A 53 0.87 6.51 -9.50
CA ASP A 53 2.12 6.82 -10.16
C ASP A 53 3.17 7.24 -9.10
N GLY A 54 4.14 6.37 -8.88
CA GLY A 54 5.18 6.61 -7.89
C GLY A 54 4.91 6.05 -6.49
N LEU A 55 3.75 5.47 -6.25
CA LEU A 55 3.41 4.83 -4.98
C LEU A 55 3.00 3.39 -5.21
N SER A 56 3.71 2.46 -4.59
CA SER A 56 3.40 1.04 -4.68
C SER A 56 3.38 0.39 -3.30
N LEU A 57 2.75 -0.77 -3.23
CA LEU A 57 2.74 -1.64 -2.06
C LEU A 57 3.46 -2.93 -2.43
N GLU A 58 4.44 -3.31 -1.63
CA GLU A 58 5.18 -4.56 -1.82
C GLU A 58 4.82 -5.53 -0.70
N CYS A 59 4.58 -6.78 -1.06
CA CYS A 59 4.32 -7.83 -0.09
C CYS A 59 5.25 -9.00 -0.37
N ASN A 60 6.04 -9.34 0.64
CA ASN A 60 7.03 -10.41 0.57
C ASN A 60 6.70 -11.49 1.58
N TYR A 61 6.96 -12.73 1.20
CA TYR A 61 6.86 -13.84 2.13
C TYR A 61 8.13 -13.91 2.99
N VAL A 62 7.93 -13.91 4.30
CA VAL A 62 9.02 -14.06 5.26
C VAL A 62 8.99 -15.50 5.77
N PRO A 63 10.00 -16.32 5.43
CA PRO A 63 10.01 -17.72 5.84
C PRO A 63 10.23 -17.86 7.34
N GLU A 64 9.94 -19.06 7.85
CA GLU A 64 10.23 -19.41 9.23
C GLU A 64 11.70 -19.20 9.52
N LYS A 65 11.99 -18.51 10.61
CA LYS A 65 13.35 -18.19 10.99
C LYS A 65 13.58 -18.52 12.46
N GLU A 66 14.63 -19.28 12.72
CA GLU A 66 15.05 -19.58 14.06
C GLU A 66 16.16 -18.61 14.48
N ILE A 67 15.94 -17.91 15.59
CA ILE A 67 16.92 -16.97 16.12
C ILE A 67 17.56 -17.60 17.35
N HIS A 68 18.86 -17.88 17.27
CA HIS A 68 19.63 -18.44 18.38
C HIS A 68 20.11 -17.32 19.30
N THR A 69 19.37 -17.12 20.38
CA THR A 69 19.75 -16.24 21.48
C THR A 69 19.74 -17.06 22.77
N TYR A 70 19.68 -16.42 23.93
CA TYR A 70 19.55 -17.16 25.22
C TYR A 70 18.34 -18.08 25.24
N ASP A 71 17.25 -17.66 24.57
CA ASP A 71 16.09 -18.50 24.36
C ASP A 71 15.92 -18.67 22.86
N ASP A 72 15.80 -19.92 22.39
CA ASP A 72 15.54 -20.19 20.99
C ASP A 72 14.17 -19.64 20.60
N ILE A 73 14.16 -18.60 19.76
CA ILE A 73 12.94 -17.98 19.28
C ILE A 73 12.70 -18.43 17.85
N VAL A 74 11.54 -19.04 17.62
CA VAL A 74 11.11 -19.44 16.29
C VAL A 74 10.11 -18.43 15.77
N CYS A 75 10.48 -17.69 14.73
CA CYS A 75 9.58 -16.76 14.05
C CYS A 75 8.77 -17.54 13.02
N LYS A 76 7.45 -17.52 13.16
CA LYS A 76 6.56 -18.20 12.22
C LYS A 76 6.63 -17.53 10.84
N PRO A 77 6.40 -18.30 9.75
CA PRO A 77 6.30 -17.73 8.42
C PRO A 77 5.19 -16.69 8.39
N ARG A 78 5.43 -15.60 7.68
CA ARG A 78 4.46 -14.50 7.59
C ARG A 78 4.60 -13.75 6.29
N ILE A 79 3.56 -13.03 5.94
CA ILE A 79 3.57 -12.08 4.85
C ILE A 79 3.86 -10.70 5.43
N TRP A 80 4.81 -9.99 4.84
CA TRP A 80 5.16 -8.66 5.27
C TRP A 80 4.95 -7.67 4.14
N SER A 81 4.11 -6.67 4.38
CA SER A 81 3.79 -5.65 3.41
C SER A 81 4.34 -4.29 3.84
N LYS A 82 4.85 -3.54 2.88
CA LYS A 82 5.34 -2.19 3.11
C LYS A 82 5.01 -1.28 1.93
N PRO A 83 4.75 0.01 2.19
CA PRO A 83 4.59 0.99 1.12
C PRO A 83 5.95 1.41 0.57
N LYS A 84 5.96 1.86 -0.68
CA LYS A 84 7.17 2.36 -1.33
C LYS A 84 6.84 3.54 -2.23
N ILE A 85 7.56 4.63 -2.05
CA ILE A 85 7.45 5.82 -2.89
C ILE A 85 8.72 5.92 -3.74
N THR A 86 8.57 6.09 -5.04
CA THR A 86 9.71 6.15 -5.95
C THR A 86 10.51 7.44 -5.80
N ARG A 87 11.78 7.38 -6.17
CA ARG A 87 12.63 8.58 -6.23
C ARG A 87 12.07 9.63 -7.18
N TYR A 88 11.53 9.19 -8.31
CA TYR A 88 10.88 10.08 -9.28
C TYR A 88 9.77 10.90 -8.63
N TYR A 89 8.90 10.25 -7.85
CA TYR A 89 7.79 10.93 -7.18
C TYR A 89 8.30 11.94 -6.14
N ASN A 90 9.32 11.57 -5.38
CA ASN A 90 9.93 12.48 -4.41
C ASN A 90 10.54 13.71 -5.09
N ARG A 91 11.18 13.52 -6.24
CA ARG A 91 11.73 14.63 -7.03
C ARG A 91 10.63 15.54 -7.55
N LYS A 92 9.54 14.95 -8.02
CA LYS A 92 8.36 15.69 -8.48
C LYS A 92 7.77 16.55 -7.37
N LEU A 93 7.66 16.00 -6.15
CA LEU A 93 7.16 16.74 -4.99
C LEU A 93 8.03 17.95 -4.65
N ASN A 94 9.32 17.88 -4.91
CA ASN A 94 10.26 18.97 -4.67
C ASN A 94 10.41 19.92 -5.87
N GLY A 95 9.51 19.82 -6.84
CA GLY A 95 9.51 20.71 -8.00
C GLY A 95 10.63 20.45 -9.00
N TYR A 96 11.33 19.31 -8.89
CA TYR A 96 12.49 18.99 -9.72
C TYR A 96 12.17 18.98 -11.22
N PHE A 97 10.96 18.59 -11.57
CA PHE A 97 10.50 18.50 -12.95
C PHE A 97 9.52 19.61 -13.36
N ASN A 98 9.25 20.55 -12.47
CA ASN A 98 8.30 21.63 -12.70
C ASN A 98 9.01 22.94 -13.10
N GLN A 99 9.76 22.89 -14.18
CA GLN A 99 10.46 24.06 -14.69
C GLN A 99 10.04 24.38 -16.10
#